data_ba4ae3e082b3af090678b000f789972e
#
_entry.id   ba4ae3e082b3af090678b000f789972e
#
_cell.length_a   1.000
_cell.length_b   1.000
_cell.length_c   1.000
_cell.angle_alpha   90.00
_cell.angle_beta   90.00
_cell.angle_gamma   90.00
#
_symmetry.space_group_name_H-M   'P 1'
#
loop_
_entity.id
_entity.type
_entity.pdbx_description
1 polymer ?
#
loop_
_entity_poly.entity_id
_entity_poly.type
_entity_poly.pdbx_seq_one_letter_code
_entity_poly.pdbx_strand_id
1 'polypeptide(L)'
;MVSILIIEDSEDIALQMKKYLCNNGYDVEIASSFYEASYKMNVDMDVALLDINLPDKDGQHLIERLKDKDIRVIVTTVKNNEDFIIESLDQGADDYLTKPFSLAILRARIDAVLRTIPLSQDKKITYKDIKIDLNDSKVYFKGKQIELTPLEYDILVLFIKNPHRVYTRSQLLEMFWEDRDRFVNDNTLTSTIKRIREKLDKEVISTVRGIGYRMD
;
A
#
# COMPACT_ATOMS: atom_id res chain seq x y z
N MET A 1 2.80 -1.94 -4.27
CA MET A 1 3.55 -2.07 -3.02
C MET A 1 2.55 -2.49 -1.97
N VAL A 2 2.89 -3.39 -1.05
CA VAL A 2 1.97 -3.80 0.04
C VAL A 2 1.88 -2.68 1.05
N SER A 3 0.63 -2.27 1.37
CA SER A 3 0.34 -1.16 2.29
C SER A 3 -0.05 -1.70 3.66
N ILE A 4 0.62 -1.23 4.71
CA ILE A 4 0.44 -1.69 6.09
C ILE A 4 0.01 -0.53 6.98
N LEU A 5 -1.05 -0.73 7.77
CA LEU A 5 -1.44 0.17 8.84
C LEU A 5 -0.98 -0.39 10.19
N ILE A 6 -0.07 0.32 10.87
CA ILE A 6 0.33 0.01 12.25
C ILE A 6 -0.61 0.79 13.19
N ILE A 7 -1.27 0.08 14.08
CA ILE A 7 -2.16 0.64 15.11
C ILE A 7 -1.54 0.31 16.46
N GLU A 8 -0.81 1.28 17.01
CA GLU A 8 0.05 1.13 18.20
C GLU A 8 0.17 2.47 18.90
N ASP A 9 -0.10 2.53 20.19
CA ASP A 9 -0.05 3.76 21.00
C ASP A 9 1.38 4.13 21.45
N SER A 10 2.28 3.15 21.51
CA SER A 10 3.70 3.40 21.78
C SER A 10 4.41 3.92 20.53
N GLU A 11 4.72 5.21 20.52
CA GLU A 11 5.41 5.86 19.42
C GLU A 11 6.75 5.17 19.08
N ASP A 12 7.53 4.79 20.11
CA ASP A 12 8.81 4.11 19.93
C ASP A 12 8.67 2.77 19.20
N ILE A 13 7.69 1.96 19.61
CA ILE A 13 7.41 0.66 18.99
C ILE A 13 6.91 0.85 17.56
N ALA A 14 5.96 1.75 17.35
CA ALA A 14 5.41 2.04 16.04
C ALA A 14 6.47 2.52 15.05
N LEU A 15 7.36 3.44 15.46
CA LEU A 15 8.44 3.94 14.63
C LEU A 15 9.49 2.87 14.32
N GLN A 16 9.84 2.01 15.27
CA GLN A 16 10.75 0.89 15.02
C GLN A 16 10.17 -0.09 14.00
N MET A 17 8.89 -0.47 14.15
CA MET A 17 8.19 -1.33 13.20
C MET A 17 8.14 -0.68 11.82
N LYS A 18 7.73 0.59 11.73
CA LYS A 18 7.66 1.34 10.48
C LYS A 18 9.01 1.35 9.76
N LYS A 19 10.08 1.79 10.45
CA LYS A 19 11.43 1.84 9.87
C LYS A 19 11.86 0.49 9.32
N TYR A 20 11.63 -0.59 10.08
CA TYR A 20 12.01 -1.93 9.64
C TYR A 20 11.21 -2.39 8.42
N LEU A 21 9.90 -2.17 8.42
CA LEU A 21 9.01 -2.60 7.34
C LEU A 21 9.24 -1.76 6.06
N CYS A 22 9.42 -0.45 6.17
CA CYS A 22 9.78 0.40 5.02
C CYS A 22 11.10 -0.06 4.37
N ASN A 23 12.12 -0.42 5.18
CA ASN A 23 13.39 -0.96 4.67
C ASN A 23 13.24 -2.33 3.98
N ASN A 24 12.13 -3.02 4.20
CA ASN A 24 11.80 -4.29 3.54
C ASN A 24 10.77 -4.12 2.39
N GLY A 25 10.53 -2.90 1.94
CA GLY A 25 9.74 -2.62 0.74
C GLY A 25 8.23 -2.53 0.95
N TYR A 26 7.77 -2.33 2.19
CA TYR A 26 6.36 -2.07 2.52
C TYR A 26 6.09 -0.57 2.57
N ASP A 27 4.87 -0.18 2.21
CA ASP A 27 4.36 1.16 2.47
C ASP A 27 3.65 1.16 3.83
N VAL A 28 3.99 2.10 4.74
CA VAL A 28 3.56 1.98 6.14
C VAL A 28 3.00 3.29 6.67
N GLU A 29 1.75 3.24 7.13
CA GLU A 29 1.11 4.28 7.93
C GLU A 29 1.02 3.88 9.40
N ILE A 30 0.97 4.86 10.31
CA ILE A 30 0.82 4.66 11.75
C ILE A 30 -0.45 5.36 12.21
N ALA A 31 -1.19 4.70 13.09
CA ALA A 31 -2.27 5.26 13.88
C ALA A 31 -2.00 4.97 15.36
N SER A 32 -2.08 5.97 16.22
CA SER A 32 -1.77 5.90 17.65
C SER A 32 -3.00 5.61 18.53
N SER A 33 -4.18 5.51 17.92
CA SER A 33 -5.45 5.35 18.64
C SER A 33 -6.51 4.67 17.78
N PHE A 34 -7.58 4.22 18.44
CA PHE A 34 -8.76 3.64 17.78
C PHE A 34 -9.39 4.61 16.78
N TYR A 35 -9.58 5.87 17.19
CA TYR A 35 -10.23 6.86 16.32
C TYR A 35 -9.34 7.25 15.14
N GLU A 36 -8.05 7.39 15.35
CA GLU A 36 -7.11 7.65 14.27
C GLU A 36 -7.06 6.49 13.26
N ALA A 37 -7.01 5.24 13.75
CA ALA A 37 -7.10 4.05 12.91
C ALA A 37 -8.41 4.01 12.11
N SER A 38 -9.54 4.31 12.78
CA SER A 38 -10.85 4.36 12.11
C SER A 38 -10.91 5.38 10.97
N TYR A 39 -10.14 6.46 11.06
CA TYR A 39 -10.04 7.47 10.01
C TYR A 39 -9.08 7.05 8.89
N LYS A 40 -7.95 6.41 9.25
CA LYS A 40 -6.91 6.02 8.30
C LYS A 40 -7.18 4.72 7.55
N MET A 41 -8.00 3.81 8.11
CA MET A 41 -8.31 2.57 7.41
C MET A 41 -9.10 2.84 6.13
N ASN A 42 -8.54 2.46 5.00
CA ASN A 42 -9.12 2.62 3.68
C ASN A 42 -8.95 1.33 2.86
N VAL A 43 -9.54 1.29 1.67
CA VAL A 43 -9.53 0.10 0.79
C VAL A 43 -8.16 -0.22 0.18
N ASP A 44 -7.18 0.69 0.29
CA ASP A 44 -5.84 0.50 -0.26
C ASP A 44 -4.86 -0.12 0.76
N MET A 45 -5.32 -0.42 1.99
CA MET A 45 -4.53 -1.13 3.00
C MET A 45 -4.65 -2.63 2.82
N ASP A 46 -3.52 -3.33 2.76
CA ASP A 46 -3.49 -4.80 2.62
C ASP A 46 -3.49 -5.49 3.99
N VAL A 47 -2.77 -4.92 4.98
CA VAL A 47 -2.59 -5.51 6.33
C VAL A 47 -2.69 -4.44 7.40
N ALA A 48 -3.33 -4.76 8.52
CA ALA A 48 -3.28 -3.99 9.76
C ALA A 48 -2.52 -4.78 10.84
N LEU A 49 -1.55 -4.14 11.49
CA LEU A 49 -0.91 -4.61 12.70
C LEU A 49 -1.61 -3.89 13.86
N LEU A 50 -2.35 -4.64 14.68
CA LEU A 50 -3.27 -4.07 15.64
C LEU A 50 -2.85 -4.39 17.07
N ASP A 51 -2.45 -3.38 17.85
CA ASP A 51 -2.49 -3.50 19.30
C ASP A 51 -3.93 -3.35 19.80
N ILE A 52 -4.32 -4.26 20.67
CA ILE A 52 -5.63 -4.25 21.31
C ILE A 52 -5.71 -3.18 22.40
N ASN A 53 -4.60 -2.93 23.10
CA ASN A 53 -4.57 -2.00 24.23
C ASN A 53 -4.34 -0.56 23.73
N LEU A 54 -5.38 0.05 23.18
CA LEU A 54 -5.33 1.45 22.73
C LEU A 54 -5.84 2.38 23.84
N PRO A 55 -5.38 3.65 23.88
CA PRO A 55 -5.66 4.57 24.98
C PRO A 55 -7.11 5.05 25.04
N ASP A 56 -7.81 5.05 23.92
CA ASP A 56 -9.14 5.66 23.76
C ASP A 56 -10.28 4.65 23.68
N LYS A 57 -10.03 3.44 23.20
CA LYS A 57 -11.00 2.35 23.09
C LYS A 57 -10.31 1.02 22.84
N ASP A 58 -10.91 -0.09 23.30
CA ASP A 58 -10.42 -1.45 23.02
C ASP A 58 -10.30 -1.69 21.51
N GLY A 59 -9.06 -2.00 21.08
CA GLY A 59 -8.74 -2.22 19.68
C GLY A 59 -9.44 -3.43 19.07
N GLN A 60 -9.91 -4.38 19.88
CA GLN A 60 -10.63 -5.56 19.42
C GLN A 60 -11.83 -5.19 18.53
N HIS A 61 -12.49 -4.07 18.83
CA HIS A 61 -13.59 -3.54 18.01
C HIS A 61 -13.17 -3.06 16.60
N LEU A 62 -11.87 -3.00 16.30
CA LEU A 62 -11.39 -2.70 14.94
C LEU A 62 -11.33 -3.94 14.07
N ILE A 63 -11.24 -5.15 14.64
CA ILE A 63 -11.05 -6.38 13.88
C ILE A 63 -12.14 -6.53 12.82
N GLU A 64 -13.41 -6.56 13.24
CA GLU A 64 -14.55 -6.69 12.34
C GLU A 64 -14.57 -5.57 11.28
N ARG A 65 -14.32 -4.31 11.69
CA ARG A 65 -14.32 -3.15 10.78
C ARG A 65 -13.20 -3.19 9.74
N LEU A 66 -12.04 -3.74 10.09
CA LEU A 66 -10.93 -3.96 9.15
C LEU A 66 -11.26 -5.09 8.18
N LYS A 67 -11.87 -6.17 8.68
CA LYS A 67 -12.33 -7.31 7.87
C LYS A 67 -13.42 -6.92 6.88
N ASP A 68 -14.35 -6.05 7.24
CA ASP A 68 -15.39 -5.51 6.35
C ASP A 68 -14.79 -4.74 5.15
N LYS A 69 -13.53 -4.31 5.28
CA LYS A 69 -12.76 -3.64 4.23
C LYS A 69 -11.76 -4.54 3.51
N ASP A 70 -11.85 -5.86 3.73
CA ASP A 70 -10.89 -6.86 3.20
C ASP A 70 -9.44 -6.65 3.67
N ILE A 71 -9.22 -5.88 4.75
CA ILE A 71 -7.88 -5.67 5.33
C ILE A 71 -7.55 -6.87 6.21
N ARG A 72 -6.38 -7.46 6.03
CA ARG A 72 -5.87 -8.54 6.89
C ARG A 72 -5.43 -8.00 8.23
N VAL A 73 -5.75 -8.73 9.31
CA VAL A 73 -5.47 -8.27 10.67
C VAL A 73 -4.52 -9.22 11.38
N ILE A 74 -3.36 -8.70 11.80
CA ILE A 74 -2.43 -9.37 12.70
C ILE A 74 -2.51 -8.64 14.04
N VAL A 75 -3.00 -9.32 15.06
CA VAL A 75 -3.07 -8.76 16.42
C VAL A 75 -1.69 -8.82 17.06
N THR A 76 -1.22 -7.70 17.61
CA THR A 76 0.06 -7.60 18.33
C THR A 76 -0.20 -7.07 19.74
N THR A 77 -0.07 -7.90 20.77
CA THR A 77 -0.43 -7.49 22.14
C THR A 77 0.38 -8.21 23.22
N VAL A 78 0.37 -7.67 24.42
CA VAL A 78 0.97 -8.33 25.61
C VAL A 78 0.07 -9.41 26.20
N LYS A 79 -1.21 -9.42 25.86
CA LYS A 79 -2.16 -10.45 26.35
C LYS A 79 -1.81 -11.78 25.67
N ASN A 80 -1.59 -12.83 26.47
CA ASN A 80 -1.15 -14.14 26.01
C ASN A 80 -2.01 -15.29 26.56
N ASN A 81 -3.19 -15.01 27.09
CA ASN A 81 -4.11 -16.05 27.55
C ASN A 81 -4.83 -16.67 26.35
N GLU A 82 -5.04 -17.99 26.41
CA GLU A 82 -5.63 -18.77 25.31
C GLU A 82 -7.02 -18.26 24.92
N ASP A 83 -7.86 -17.92 25.88
CA ASP A 83 -9.22 -17.42 25.62
C ASP A 83 -9.22 -16.18 24.76
N PHE A 84 -8.30 -15.25 25.02
CA PHE A 84 -8.20 -14.00 24.26
C PHE A 84 -7.66 -14.21 22.84
N ILE A 85 -6.73 -15.16 22.69
CA ILE A 85 -6.21 -15.55 21.36
C ILE A 85 -7.33 -16.15 20.52
N ILE A 86 -8.09 -17.09 21.11
CA ILE A 86 -9.22 -17.75 20.45
C ILE A 86 -10.27 -16.70 20.05
N GLU A 87 -10.67 -15.84 20.99
CA GLU A 87 -11.66 -14.79 20.73
C GLU A 87 -11.25 -13.85 19.58
N SER A 88 -9.99 -13.43 19.55
CA SER A 88 -9.48 -12.55 18.47
C SER A 88 -9.49 -13.24 17.10
N LEU A 89 -9.15 -14.52 17.05
CA LEU A 89 -9.19 -15.31 15.81
C LEU A 89 -10.64 -15.57 15.37
N ASP A 90 -11.54 -15.89 16.30
CA ASP A 90 -12.97 -16.09 16.03
C ASP A 90 -13.64 -14.80 15.52
N GLN A 91 -13.17 -13.63 15.95
CA GLN A 91 -13.60 -12.33 15.42
C GLN A 91 -13.03 -12.01 14.03
N GLY A 92 -12.15 -12.88 13.50
CA GLY A 92 -11.66 -12.79 12.15
C GLY A 92 -10.23 -12.24 12.01
N ALA A 93 -9.45 -12.13 13.09
CA ALA A 93 -8.02 -11.87 12.95
C ALA A 93 -7.35 -13.01 12.15
N ASP A 94 -6.44 -12.63 11.25
CA ASP A 94 -5.75 -13.60 10.38
C ASP A 94 -4.54 -14.24 11.07
N ASP A 95 -3.95 -13.54 12.05
CA ASP A 95 -2.86 -14.08 12.90
C ASP A 95 -2.78 -13.30 14.21
N TYR A 96 -1.98 -13.83 15.16
CA TYR A 96 -1.79 -13.29 16.48
C TYR A 96 -0.31 -13.35 16.87
N LEU A 97 0.23 -12.28 17.42
CA LEU A 97 1.62 -12.19 17.82
C LEU A 97 1.78 -11.54 19.20
N THR A 98 2.32 -12.29 20.16
CA THR A 98 2.53 -11.80 21.54
C THR A 98 3.79 -10.97 21.68
N LYS A 99 3.70 -9.84 22.34
CA LYS A 99 4.84 -8.99 22.73
C LYS A 99 5.55 -9.60 23.96
N PRO A 100 6.90 -9.60 23.99
CA PRO A 100 7.81 -9.06 22.99
C PRO A 100 8.05 -10.02 21.81
N PHE A 101 8.20 -9.48 20.59
CA PHE A 101 8.52 -10.24 19.39
C PHE A 101 9.69 -9.61 18.62
N SER A 102 10.34 -10.39 17.78
CA SER A 102 11.34 -9.83 16.86
C SER A 102 10.67 -9.30 15.58
N LEU A 103 11.22 -8.21 15.02
CA LEU A 103 10.72 -7.62 13.77
C LEU A 103 10.84 -8.59 12.58
N ALA A 104 11.82 -9.51 12.62
CA ALA A 104 11.95 -10.57 11.62
C ALA A 104 10.78 -11.57 11.68
N ILE A 105 10.32 -11.95 12.88
CA ILE A 105 9.14 -12.79 13.07
C ILE A 105 7.88 -12.05 12.59
N LEU A 106 7.72 -10.77 12.96
CA LEU A 106 6.61 -9.94 12.49
C LEU A 106 6.54 -9.94 10.96
N ARG A 107 7.65 -9.68 10.28
CA ARG A 107 7.71 -9.72 8.81
C ARG A 107 7.30 -11.08 8.26
N ALA A 108 7.84 -12.17 8.82
CA ALA A 108 7.50 -13.53 8.37
C ALA A 108 6.00 -13.83 8.51
N ARG A 109 5.33 -13.30 9.56
CA ARG A 109 3.88 -13.41 9.76
C ARG A 109 3.10 -12.58 8.74
N ILE A 110 3.52 -11.35 8.47
CA ILE A 110 2.95 -10.53 7.40
C ILE A 110 3.02 -11.27 6.07
N ASP A 111 4.20 -11.80 5.71
CA ASP A 111 4.38 -12.57 4.47
C ASP A 111 3.49 -13.83 4.43
N ALA A 112 3.28 -14.49 5.58
CA ALA A 112 2.41 -15.65 5.68
C ALA A 112 0.95 -15.28 5.44
N VAL A 113 0.46 -14.23 6.10
CA VAL A 113 -0.91 -13.72 5.96
C VAL A 113 -1.17 -13.24 4.53
N LEU A 114 -0.22 -12.55 3.92
CA LEU A 114 -0.32 -12.10 2.52
C LEU A 114 -0.46 -13.27 1.53
N ARG A 115 0.17 -14.44 1.82
CA ARG A 115 -0.01 -15.65 0.99
C ARG A 115 -1.41 -16.26 1.08
N THR A 116 -2.13 -16.03 2.18
CA THR A 116 -3.51 -16.52 2.36
C THR A 116 -4.54 -15.60 1.71
N ILE A 117 -4.14 -14.39 1.34
CA ILE A 117 -4.98 -13.58 0.46
C ILE A 117 -5.15 -14.45 -0.78
N PRO A 118 -6.37 -14.95 -1.09
CA PRO A 118 -6.59 -15.52 -2.39
C PRO A 118 -6.02 -14.50 -3.34
N LEU A 119 -5.12 -14.92 -4.23
CA LEU A 119 -4.81 -14.10 -5.39
C LEU A 119 -6.19 -13.83 -5.97
N SER A 120 -6.82 -12.76 -5.48
CA SER A 120 -8.14 -12.36 -5.95
C SER A 120 -7.91 -12.28 -7.44
N GLN A 121 -8.64 -13.11 -8.18
CA GLN A 121 -8.47 -13.31 -9.60
C GLN A 121 -8.54 -11.99 -10.38
N ASP A 122 -8.64 -10.85 -9.67
CA ASP A 122 -8.85 -9.54 -10.23
C ASP A 122 -8.14 -8.39 -9.48
N LYS A 123 -6.84 -8.52 -9.14
CA LYS A 123 -6.05 -7.28 -8.99
C LYS A 123 -5.84 -6.67 -10.39
N LYS A 124 -6.94 -6.48 -11.10
CA LYS A 124 -6.98 -5.77 -12.37
C LYS A 124 -7.52 -4.38 -12.15
N ILE A 125 -6.69 -3.38 -12.37
CA ILE A 125 -7.15 -2.00 -12.41
C ILE A 125 -7.61 -1.71 -13.83
N THR A 126 -8.82 -1.19 -13.97
CA THR A 126 -9.34 -0.76 -15.27
C THR A 126 -9.61 0.73 -15.22
N TYR A 127 -9.06 1.47 -16.16
CA TYR A 127 -9.34 2.88 -16.36
C TYR A 127 -9.48 3.16 -17.85
N LYS A 128 -10.68 3.53 -18.30
CA LYS A 128 -11.02 3.65 -19.72
C LYS A 128 -10.61 2.38 -20.49
N ASP A 129 -9.83 2.53 -21.54
CA ASP A 129 -9.34 1.41 -22.37
C ASP A 129 -8.09 0.70 -21.82
N ILE A 130 -7.59 1.11 -20.65
CA ILE A 130 -6.40 0.54 -20.02
C ILE A 130 -6.84 -0.50 -18.98
N LYS A 131 -6.26 -1.69 -19.06
CA LYS A 131 -6.39 -2.74 -18.05
C LYS A 131 -4.99 -3.13 -17.58
N ILE A 132 -4.77 -3.11 -16.29
CA ILE A 132 -3.50 -3.56 -15.67
C ILE A 132 -3.81 -4.79 -14.83
N ASP A 133 -3.12 -5.88 -15.10
CA ASP A 133 -3.04 -7.02 -14.20
C ASP A 133 -1.86 -6.80 -13.25
N LEU A 134 -2.17 -6.48 -12.00
CA LEU A 134 -1.14 -6.18 -10.98
C LEU A 134 -0.37 -7.42 -10.54
N ASN A 135 -0.95 -8.63 -10.70
CA ASN A 135 -0.29 -9.88 -10.32
C ASN A 135 0.85 -10.20 -11.30
N ASP A 136 0.55 -10.06 -12.59
CA ASP A 136 1.50 -10.37 -13.67
C ASP A 136 2.28 -9.13 -14.15
N SER A 137 1.99 -7.95 -13.60
CA SER A 137 2.52 -6.66 -14.08
C SER A 137 2.29 -6.44 -15.58
N LYS A 138 1.17 -6.98 -16.11
CA LYS A 138 0.81 -6.85 -17.52
C LYS A 138 -0.14 -5.70 -17.75
N VAL A 139 0.11 -4.93 -18.79
CA VAL A 139 -0.72 -3.80 -19.20
C VAL A 139 -1.36 -4.12 -20.54
N TYR A 140 -2.64 -3.85 -20.63
CA TYR A 140 -3.41 -3.96 -21.88
C TYR A 140 -4.03 -2.62 -22.20
N PHE A 141 -3.93 -2.20 -23.45
CA PHE A 141 -4.59 -1.01 -23.99
C PHE A 141 -5.42 -1.39 -25.21
N LYS A 142 -6.71 -1.05 -25.18
CA LYS A 142 -7.68 -1.44 -26.22
C LYS A 142 -7.62 -2.94 -26.55
N GLY A 143 -7.45 -3.77 -25.51
CA GLY A 143 -7.37 -5.24 -25.61
C GLY A 143 -6.03 -5.80 -26.08
N LYS A 144 -5.04 -4.99 -26.43
CA LYS A 144 -3.69 -5.43 -26.81
C LYS A 144 -2.70 -5.29 -25.66
N GLN A 145 -1.87 -6.29 -25.42
CA GLN A 145 -0.80 -6.20 -24.42
C GLN A 145 0.24 -5.17 -24.85
N ILE A 146 0.65 -4.33 -23.91
CA ILE A 146 1.65 -3.27 -24.11
C ILE A 146 2.83 -3.55 -23.19
N GLU A 147 4.03 -3.51 -23.75
CA GLU A 147 5.26 -3.64 -22.96
C GLU A 147 5.71 -2.28 -22.42
N LEU A 148 5.78 -2.19 -21.09
CA LEU A 148 6.29 -1.03 -20.38
C LEU A 148 7.59 -1.42 -19.65
N THR A 149 8.52 -0.47 -19.54
CA THR A 149 9.63 -0.61 -18.60
C THR A 149 9.10 -0.54 -17.16
N PRO A 150 9.82 -1.07 -16.15
CA PRO A 150 9.37 -1.01 -14.75
C PRO A 150 8.99 0.41 -14.32
N LEU A 151 9.78 1.40 -14.66
CA LEU A 151 9.51 2.81 -14.34
C LEU A 151 8.25 3.35 -15.04
N GLU A 152 8.04 3.04 -16.32
CA GLU A 152 6.82 3.43 -17.04
C GLU A 152 5.58 2.76 -16.43
N TYR A 153 5.70 1.51 -16.00
CA TYR A 153 4.66 0.76 -15.32
C TYR A 153 4.29 1.40 -13.98
N ASP A 154 5.27 1.69 -13.12
CA ASP A 154 5.05 2.28 -11.80
C ASP A 154 4.38 3.66 -11.91
N ILE A 155 4.85 4.48 -12.83
CA ILE A 155 4.23 5.80 -13.11
C ILE A 155 2.79 5.62 -13.60
N LEU A 156 2.53 4.70 -14.51
CA LEU A 156 1.18 4.45 -15.02
C LEU A 156 0.24 3.98 -13.92
N VAL A 157 0.68 3.06 -13.05
CA VAL A 157 -0.08 2.55 -11.90
C VAL A 157 -0.41 3.69 -10.93
N LEU A 158 0.56 4.58 -10.62
CA LEU A 158 0.33 5.75 -9.77
C LEU A 158 -0.81 6.63 -10.31
N PHE A 159 -0.78 6.92 -11.60
CA PHE A 159 -1.80 7.76 -12.22
C PHE A 159 -3.17 7.09 -12.28
N ILE A 160 -3.23 5.80 -12.62
CA ILE A 160 -4.50 5.05 -12.70
C ILE A 160 -5.15 4.88 -11.31
N LYS A 161 -4.36 4.68 -10.26
CA LYS A 161 -4.87 4.63 -8.89
C LYS A 161 -5.42 5.97 -8.40
N ASN A 162 -4.98 7.07 -9.01
CA ASN A 162 -5.36 8.43 -8.60
C ASN A 162 -5.77 9.28 -9.81
N PRO A 163 -6.85 8.93 -10.51
CA PRO A 163 -7.30 9.67 -11.68
C PRO A 163 -7.67 11.11 -11.29
N HIS A 164 -7.45 12.03 -12.21
CA HIS A 164 -7.70 13.47 -12.04
C HIS A 164 -6.80 14.20 -11.02
N ARG A 165 -5.96 13.48 -10.26
CA ARG A 165 -4.98 14.10 -9.38
C ARG A 165 -3.81 14.66 -10.18
N VAL A 166 -3.45 15.92 -9.90
CA VAL A 166 -2.25 16.54 -10.47
C VAL A 166 -1.05 16.18 -9.61
N TYR A 167 -0.02 15.61 -10.23
CA TYR A 167 1.27 15.40 -9.61
C TYR A 167 2.27 16.41 -10.14
N THR A 168 2.93 17.15 -9.25
CA THR A 168 3.97 18.09 -9.64
C THR A 168 5.19 17.34 -10.16
N ARG A 169 6.02 18.03 -10.96
CA ARG A 169 7.26 17.45 -11.47
C ARG A 169 8.19 17.03 -10.32
N SER A 170 8.31 17.86 -9.28
CA SER A 170 9.12 17.56 -8.10
C SER A 170 8.63 16.31 -7.37
N GLN A 171 7.32 16.18 -7.15
CA GLN A 171 6.75 14.97 -6.52
C GLN A 171 7.05 13.70 -7.31
N LEU A 172 6.94 13.73 -8.63
CA LEU A 172 7.23 12.57 -9.46
C LEU A 172 8.73 12.23 -9.47
N LEU A 173 9.60 13.24 -9.46
CA LEU A 173 11.04 13.04 -9.37
C LEU A 173 11.43 12.44 -8.01
N GLU A 174 10.91 12.97 -6.92
CA GLU A 174 11.09 12.46 -5.57
C GLU A 174 10.64 11.00 -5.45
N MET A 175 9.41 10.68 -5.88
CA MET A 175 8.85 9.32 -5.78
C MET A 175 9.61 8.24 -6.56
N PHE A 176 10.19 8.58 -7.70
CA PHE A 176 10.70 7.57 -8.62
C PHE A 176 12.21 7.62 -8.86
N TRP A 177 12.91 8.64 -8.39
CA TRP A 177 14.34 8.83 -8.69
C TRP A 177 15.24 9.18 -7.50
N GLU A 178 14.74 9.53 -6.30
CA GLU A 178 15.59 9.88 -5.14
C GLU A 178 16.55 8.78 -4.70
N ASP A 179 16.16 7.50 -4.79
CA ASP A 179 16.99 6.35 -4.36
C ASP A 179 18.03 5.89 -5.42
N ARG A 180 18.08 6.53 -6.56
CA ARG A 180 18.98 6.10 -7.64
C ARG A 180 20.10 7.10 -7.85
N ASP A 181 21.08 7.20 -6.96
CA ASP A 181 22.41 7.87 -7.04
C ASP A 181 22.84 8.51 -8.41
N ARG A 182 21.91 9.06 -9.17
CA ARG A 182 22.15 9.75 -10.41
C ARG A 182 21.40 11.06 -10.42
N PHE A 183 22.10 12.14 -10.69
CA PHE A 183 21.51 13.43 -11.04
C PHE A 183 20.50 13.24 -12.18
N VAL A 184 19.24 13.03 -11.83
CA VAL A 184 18.18 12.83 -12.81
C VAL A 184 17.63 14.19 -13.20
N ASN A 185 17.86 14.54 -14.45
CA ASN A 185 17.38 15.77 -15.05
C ASN A 185 15.85 15.67 -15.29
N ASP A 186 15.19 16.81 -15.19
CA ASP A 186 13.79 17.04 -15.58
C ASP A 186 13.45 16.49 -16.98
N ASN A 187 14.44 16.35 -17.85
CA ASN A 187 14.34 15.73 -19.16
C ASN A 187 14.00 14.21 -19.09
N THR A 188 14.42 13.49 -18.04
CA THR A 188 14.15 12.06 -17.90
C THR A 188 12.65 11.81 -17.63
N LEU A 189 12.04 12.60 -16.72
CA LEU A 189 10.61 12.53 -16.47
C LEU A 189 9.81 12.84 -17.75
N THR A 190 10.16 13.93 -18.43
CA THR A 190 9.50 14.33 -19.68
C THR A 190 9.57 13.24 -20.74
N SER A 191 10.75 12.61 -20.91
CA SER A 191 10.94 11.53 -21.88
C SER A 191 10.18 10.26 -21.49
N THR A 192 10.08 9.94 -20.18
CA THR A 192 9.31 8.78 -19.71
C THR A 192 7.82 8.98 -19.94
N ILE A 193 7.27 10.13 -19.59
CA ILE A 193 5.87 10.46 -19.87
C ILE A 193 5.58 10.41 -21.38
N LYS A 194 6.48 10.93 -22.20
CA LYS A 194 6.36 10.86 -23.67
C LYS A 194 6.27 9.41 -24.15
N ARG A 195 7.15 8.51 -23.67
CA ARG A 195 7.13 7.08 -24.04
C ARG A 195 5.83 6.38 -23.62
N ILE A 196 5.32 6.67 -22.43
CA ILE A 196 4.01 6.13 -21.99
C ILE A 196 2.91 6.57 -22.97
N ARG A 197 2.87 7.85 -23.33
CA ARG A 197 1.91 8.39 -24.32
C ARG A 197 2.04 7.76 -25.70
N GLU A 198 3.24 7.47 -26.15
CA GLU A 198 3.51 6.83 -27.44
C GLU A 198 3.02 5.38 -27.47
N LYS A 199 3.10 4.68 -26.34
CA LYS A 199 2.66 3.29 -26.20
C LYS A 199 1.15 3.14 -25.96
N LEU A 200 0.52 4.12 -25.35
CA LEU A 200 -0.91 4.14 -25.05
C LEU A 200 -1.64 5.11 -25.97
N ASP A 201 -1.87 6.33 -25.48
CA ASP A 201 -2.46 7.44 -26.22
C ASP A 201 -1.95 8.77 -25.64
N LYS A 202 -1.88 9.80 -26.48
CA LYS A 202 -1.42 11.14 -26.06
C LYS A 202 -2.34 11.78 -25.03
N GLU A 203 -3.61 11.39 -25.01
CA GLU A 203 -4.63 11.94 -24.12
C GLU A 203 -4.71 11.25 -22.75
N VAL A 204 -4.05 10.09 -22.58
CA VAL A 204 -4.11 9.32 -21.33
C VAL A 204 -3.50 10.11 -20.16
N ILE A 205 -2.39 10.79 -20.38
CA ILE A 205 -1.75 11.65 -19.39
C ILE A 205 -1.64 13.06 -19.96
N SER A 206 -2.34 14.00 -19.37
CA SER A 206 -2.30 15.41 -19.77
C SER A 206 -1.16 16.17 -19.06
N THR A 207 -0.70 17.25 -19.69
CA THR A 207 0.27 18.18 -19.09
C THR A 207 -0.47 19.38 -18.52
N VAL A 208 -0.35 19.57 -17.21
CA VAL A 208 -0.80 20.79 -16.54
C VAL A 208 0.35 21.80 -16.59
N ARG A 209 0.24 22.78 -17.50
CA ARG A 209 1.32 23.74 -17.78
C ARG A 209 1.83 24.42 -16.51
N GLY A 210 3.15 24.43 -16.33
CA GLY A 210 3.82 25.05 -15.18
C GLY A 210 3.70 24.27 -13.87
N ILE A 211 2.96 23.15 -13.83
CA ILE A 211 2.72 22.38 -12.60
C ILE A 211 3.26 20.94 -12.73
N GLY A 212 2.73 20.15 -13.67
CA GLY A 212 3.08 18.75 -13.77
C GLY A 212 2.19 17.95 -14.72
N TYR A 213 1.75 16.77 -14.28
CA TYR A 213 1.01 15.82 -15.09
C TYR A 213 -0.23 15.29 -14.34
N ARG A 214 -1.24 14.87 -15.12
CA ARG A 214 -2.50 14.32 -14.61
C ARG A 214 -3.03 13.27 -15.59
N MET A 215 -3.70 12.25 -15.08
CA MET A 215 -4.49 11.32 -15.89
C MET A 215 -5.92 11.85 -16.03
N ASP A 216 -6.43 11.92 -17.25
CA ASP A 216 -7.77 12.42 -17.58
C ASP A 216 -8.69 11.31 -18.08
#